data_13134ad1f7f24824838317db5eba7467
#
_entry.id   13134ad1f7f24824838317db5eba7467
#
_cell.length_a   1.000
_cell.length_b   1.000
_cell.length_c   1.000
_cell.angle_alpha   90.00
_cell.angle_beta   90.00
_cell.angle_gamma   90.00
#
_symmetry.space_group_name_H-M   'P 1'
#
loop_
_entity.id
_entity.type
_entity.pdbx_description
1 polymer ?
#
loop_
_entity_poly.entity_id
_entity_poly.type
_entity_poly.pdbx_seq_one_letter_code
_entity_poly.pdbx_strand_id
1 'polypeptide(L)'
;MSYQEILKWMFSKLPMYQRKGAAAYRPGLYAMLALDSYLGLPHKSFKCIHVAGTNGKGSTSHMLASVLQQAGYKVGLYTSPHLLDFRERIKVNGSMIPEQKVVDFVSIHKPYFEAQRLSFFEMTVGMAFSYFKQERVDYAIIEVGLGGRLDATNIITPILSVITNIGLDHTQFLGTTRPKIAREKAGIIKNGVPVVVGEKNAETEYIFDEIAIEKKSPLVYAETISSEYLTDLKGSYQQLNVQTVIAALGFLSIKNITPDIIQKGLLNVVLNTQLSGRWQILNTSPKIIADVGHNKEGLFFLSKQLQEESFKKLHIIMGFVKGRKIPSLLSLFPEDASYYLSCPNLERGLPVKELENSLISEKRSIQYYDSLSLAYEATLKQAGGKDLIFICGSTFVVAEILSYLNKSKF
;
A
#
# COMPACT_ATOMS: atom_id res chain seq x y z
N MET A 1 -0.65 27.02 -13.28
CA MET A 1 -1.70 26.24 -12.60
C MET A 1 -1.31 26.09 -11.14
N SER A 2 -2.27 26.25 -10.22
CA SER A 2 -2.06 25.94 -8.80
C SER A 2 -1.90 24.43 -8.59
N TYR A 3 -1.38 24.02 -7.43
CA TYR A 3 -1.27 22.60 -7.07
C TYR A 3 -2.62 21.88 -7.15
N GLN A 4 -3.68 22.50 -6.65
CA GLN A 4 -5.03 21.92 -6.67
C GLN A 4 -5.59 21.77 -8.11
N GLU A 5 -5.32 22.72 -8.99
CA GLU A 5 -5.69 22.61 -10.40
C GLU A 5 -4.92 21.49 -11.11
N ILE A 6 -3.64 21.31 -10.80
CA ILE A 6 -2.82 20.22 -11.30
C ILE A 6 -3.38 18.88 -10.86
N LEU A 7 -3.68 18.71 -9.57
CA LEU A 7 -4.27 17.47 -9.06
C LEU A 7 -5.63 17.18 -9.71
N LYS A 8 -6.50 18.21 -9.82
CA LYS A 8 -7.80 18.06 -10.48
C LYS A 8 -7.62 17.63 -11.94
N TRP A 9 -6.66 18.19 -12.65
CA TRP A 9 -6.34 17.80 -14.03
C TRP A 9 -5.84 16.34 -14.07
N MET A 10 -4.85 15.99 -13.25
CA MET A 10 -4.32 14.62 -13.18
C MET A 10 -5.42 13.59 -12.89
N PHE A 11 -6.36 13.90 -12.00
CA PHE A 11 -7.45 13.01 -11.64
C PHE A 11 -8.60 12.95 -12.66
N SER A 12 -8.80 14.00 -13.46
CA SER A 12 -9.93 14.09 -14.39
C SER A 12 -9.64 13.58 -15.80
N LYS A 13 -8.44 13.85 -16.29
CA LYS A 13 -8.06 13.59 -17.68
C LYS A 13 -7.58 12.16 -17.95
N LEU A 14 -7.12 11.49 -16.91
CA LEU A 14 -6.40 10.23 -17.06
C LEU A 14 -7.06 9.14 -16.23
N PRO A 15 -7.31 7.97 -16.82
CA PRO A 15 -7.96 6.88 -16.12
C PRO A 15 -7.17 6.51 -14.87
N MET A 16 -7.78 6.70 -13.72
CA MET A 16 -7.21 6.31 -12.44
C MET A 16 -7.86 5.00 -12.01
N TYR A 17 -7.07 3.94 -11.92
CA TYR A 17 -7.60 2.62 -11.51
C TYR A 17 -8.39 2.69 -10.20
N GLN A 18 -7.92 3.47 -9.24
CA GLN A 18 -8.57 3.64 -7.95
C GLN A 18 -10.00 4.22 -8.04
N ARG A 19 -10.27 5.06 -9.05
CA ARG A 19 -11.59 5.67 -9.27
C ARG A 19 -12.44 4.94 -10.31
N LYS A 20 -11.82 4.50 -11.44
CA LYS A 20 -12.52 3.93 -12.60
C LYS A 20 -12.40 2.41 -12.73
N GLY A 21 -11.62 1.77 -11.87
CA GLY A 21 -11.45 0.31 -11.90
C GLY A 21 -10.83 -0.19 -13.21
N ALA A 22 -11.38 -1.27 -13.76
CA ALA A 22 -10.86 -1.97 -14.94
C ALA A 22 -10.66 -1.10 -16.19
N ALA A 23 -11.53 -0.14 -16.41
CA ALA A 23 -11.48 0.74 -17.58
C ALA A 23 -10.19 1.61 -17.65
N ALA A 24 -9.47 1.75 -16.54
CA ALA A 24 -8.25 2.53 -16.45
C ALA A 24 -6.96 1.72 -16.62
N TYR A 25 -7.04 0.39 -16.63
CA TYR A 25 -5.87 -0.49 -16.74
C TYR A 25 -5.43 -0.61 -18.19
N ARG A 26 -4.19 -0.23 -18.48
CA ARG A 26 -3.53 -0.41 -19.79
C ARG A 26 -2.30 -1.28 -19.58
N PRO A 27 -2.38 -2.57 -19.95
CA PRO A 27 -1.22 -3.46 -19.83
C PRO A 27 -0.16 -3.11 -20.86
N GLY A 28 1.10 -3.03 -20.41
CA GLY A 28 2.25 -2.80 -21.29
C GLY A 28 3.20 -1.76 -20.74
N LEU A 29 4.47 -1.86 -21.12
CA LEU A 29 5.53 -0.96 -20.65
C LEU A 29 5.94 0.10 -21.68
N TYR A 30 5.39 0.05 -22.92
CA TYR A 30 5.82 0.94 -24.00
C TYR A 30 5.68 2.42 -23.68
N ALA A 31 4.53 2.82 -23.13
CA ALA A 31 4.29 4.21 -22.78
C ALA A 31 5.23 4.68 -21.67
N MET A 32 5.48 3.82 -20.68
CA MET A 32 6.41 4.13 -19.59
C MET A 32 7.87 4.18 -20.07
N LEU A 33 8.29 3.27 -20.96
CA LEU A 33 9.63 3.29 -21.56
C LEU A 33 9.85 4.55 -22.41
N ALA A 34 8.83 4.95 -23.20
CA ALA A 34 8.87 6.19 -23.97
C ALA A 34 8.94 7.43 -23.06
N LEU A 35 8.15 7.46 -21.97
CA LEU A 35 8.21 8.52 -20.99
C LEU A 35 9.58 8.61 -20.32
N ASP A 36 10.11 7.48 -19.86
CA ASP A 36 11.41 7.41 -19.20
C ASP A 36 12.55 7.88 -20.13
N SER A 37 12.51 7.49 -21.41
CA SER A 37 13.44 7.99 -22.44
C SER A 37 13.31 9.50 -22.64
N TYR A 38 12.08 10.02 -22.76
CA TYR A 38 11.80 11.45 -22.86
C TYR A 38 12.33 12.25 -21.66
N LEU A 39 12.25 11.69 -20.46
CA LEU A 39 12.75 12.28 -19.21
C LEU A 39 14.28 12.13 -19.02
N GLY A 40 14.99 11.54 -19.98
CA GLY A 40 16.43 11.32 -19.90
C GLY A 40 16.84 10.20 -18.96
N LEU A 41 16.11 9.10 -18.99
CA LEU A 41 16.38 7.84 -18.28
C LEU A 41 16.62 8.01 -16.76
N PRO A 42 15.72 8.69 -16.02
CA PRO A 42 15.95 8.99 -14.62
C PRO A 42 16.14 7.75 -13.76
N HIS A 43 15.50 6.62 -14.08
CA HIS A 43 15.63 5.36 -13.33
C HIS A 43 17.07 4.82 -13.24
N LYS A 44 17.98 5.24 -14.13
CA LYS A 44 19.39 4.83 -14.12
C LYS A 44 20.26 5.61 -13.15
N SER A 45 19.72 6.64 -12.49
CA SER A 45 20.51 7.57 -11.66
C SER A 45 20.65 7.15 -10.21
N PHE A 46 20.00 6.07 -9.78
CA PHE A 46 19.99 5.58 -8.41
C PHE A 46 19.90 4.05 -8.36
N LYS A 47 20.37 3.46 -7.27
CA LYS A 47 20.13 2.04 -6.97
C LYS A 47 18.72 1.87 -6.43
N CYS A 48 18.02 0.78 -6.77
CA CYS A 48 16.66 0.61 -6.27
C CYS A 48 16.38 -0.82 -5.78
N ILE A 49 15.43 -0.92 -4.84
CA ILE A 49 14.81 -2.16 -4.37
C ILE A 49 13.37 -2.13 -4.86
N HIS A 50 12.94 -3.19 -5.54
CA HIS A 50 11.59 -3.29 -6.13
C HIS A 50 10.72 -4.20 -5.29
N VAL A 51 9.58 -3.69 -4.80
CA VAL A 51 8.72 -4.39 -3.84
C VAL A 51 7.35 -4.66 -4.43
N ALA A 52 7.03 -5.95 -4.67
CA ALA A 52 5.72 -6.45 -5.07
C ALA A 52 5.07 -7.26 -3.94
N GLY A 53 3.83 -7.69 -4.14
CA GLY A 53 3.08 -8.53 -3.20
C GLY A 53 1.59 -8.19 -3.21
N THR A 54 0.80 -8.95 -2.48
CA THR A 54 -0.62 -8.61 -2.29
C THR A 54 -0.77 -7.67 -1.09
N ASN A 55 -0.40 -8.11 0.09
CA ASN A 55 -0.40 -7.33 1.32
C ASN A 55 1.05 -7.06 1.78
N GLY A 56 1.26 -6.07 2.65
CA GLY A 56 2.57 -5.80 3.24
C GLY A 56 3.54 -4.96 2.40
N LYS A 57 3.30 -4.74 1.08
CA LYS A 57 4.19 -3.95 0.21
C LYS A 57 4.61 -2.61 0.83
N GLY A 58 3.63 -1.77 1.16
CA GLY A 58 3.88 -0.45 1.72
C GLY A 58 4.64 -0.52 3.05
N SER A 59 4.24 -1.41 3.99
CA SER A 59 4.95 -1.59 5.26
C SER A 59 6.41 -2.02 5.05
N THR A 60 6.65 -3.04 4.21
CA THR A 60 8.00 -3.50 3.86
C THR A 60 8.83 -2.40 3.21
N SER A 61 8.23 -1.62 2.29
CA SER A 61 8.90 -0.49 1.64
C SER A 61 9.29 0.60 2.62
N HIS A 62 8.41 0.95 3.55
CA HIS A 62 8.69 1.93 4.59
C HIS A 62 9.73 1.45 5.60
N MET A 63 9.70 0.17 6.02
CA MET A 63 10.71 -0.43 6.89
C MET A 63 12.09 -0.40 6.23
N LEU A 64 12.21 -0.83 4.96
CA LEU A 64 13.47 -0.78 4.20
C LEU A 64 13.99 0.66 4.09
N ALA A 65 13.11 1.61 3.74
CA ALA A 65 13.48 3.01 3.65
C ALA A 65 13.96 3.56 5.00
N SER A 66 13.29 3.22 6.10
CA SER A 66 13.64 3.66 7.45
C SER A 66 15.03 3.14 7.88
N VAL A 67 15.31 1.85 7.63
CA VAL A 67 16.62 1.26 7.97
C VAL A 67 17.74 1.90 7.15
N LEU A 68 17.54 2.13 5.85
CA LEU A 68 18.53 2.79 5.00
C LEU A 68 18.77 4.25 5.41
N GLN A 69 17.71 4.99 5.78
CA GLN A 69 17.84 6.34 6.34
C GLN A 69 18.63 6.33 7.65
N GLN A 70 18.34 5.36 8.54
CA GLN A 70 19.07 5.19 9.80
C GLN A 70 20.54 4.85 9.58
N ALA A 71 20.89 4.19 8.48
CA ALA A 71 22.27 3.93 8.05
C ALA A 71 22.97 5.15 7.42
N GLY A 72 22.29 6.29 7.31
CA GLY A 72 22.81 7.57 6.81
C GLY A 72 22.67 7.79 5.31
N TYR A 73 21.91 6.97 4.59
CA TYR A 73 21.69 7.15 3.15
C TYR A 73 20.55 8.11 2.86
N LYS A 74 20.63 8.82 1.72
CA LYS A 74 19.52 9.59 1.16
C LYS A 74 18.60 8.64 0.39
N VAL A 75 17.39 8.44 0.89
CA VAL A 75 16.48 7.39 0.42
C VAL A 75 15.24 7.99 -0.25
N GLY A 76 15.03 7.64 -1.52
CA GLY A 76 13.76 7.83 -2.21
C GLY A 76 12.78 6.71 -1.85
N LEU A 77 11.51 7.04 -1.67
CA LEU A 77 10.45 6.08 -1.40
C LEU A 77 9.25 6.39 -2.31
N TYR A 78 8.91 5.44 -3.17
CA TYR A 78 7.70 5.47 -4.00
C TYR A 78 6.72 4.43 -3.52
N THR A 79 5.51 4.86 -3.12
CA THR A 79 4.44 3.97 -2.60
C THR A 79 3.08 4.33 -3.19
N SER A 80 2.15 3.37 -3.19
CA SER A 80 0.78 3.57 -3.65
C SER A 80 -0.22 2.61 -2.98
N PRO A 81 -1.47 3.07 -2.79
CA PRO A 81 -1.98 4.42 -2.96
C PRO A 81 -1.52 5.38 -1.85
N HIS A 82 -1.78 6.68 -2.01
CA HIS A 82 -1.73 7.65 -0.91
C HIS A 82 -2.97 7.52 -0.01
N LEU A 83 -2.87 8.00 1.19
CA LEU A 83 -3.96 8.02 2.15
C LEU A 83 -4.69 9.38 2.13
N LEU A 84 -4.01 10.46 2.42
CA LEU A 84 -4.58 11.81 2.51
C LEU A 84 -4.08 12.76 1.41
N ASP A 85 -2.78 12.77 1.16
CA ASP A 85 -2.13 13.70 0.24
C ASP A 85 -1.45 12.93 -0.91
N PHE A 86 -1.65 13.39 -2.14
CA PHE A 86 -0.99 12.81 -3.32
C PHE A 86 0.52 12.64 -3.14
N ARG A 87 1.16 13.61 -2.48
CA ARG A 87 2.61 13.66 -2.27
C ARG A 87 3.15 12.55 -1.37
N GLU A 88 2.29 11.86 -0.62
CA GLU A 88 2.67 10.66 0.16
C GLU A 88 3.30 9.57 -0.72
N ARG A 89 2.97 9.57 -2.02
CA ARG A 89 3.50 8.61 -2.99
C ARG A 89 4.97 8.79 -3.29
N ILE A 90 5.52 9.98 -3.06
CA ILE A 90 6.88 10.35 -3.46
C ILE A 90 7.54 11.06 -2.29
N LYS A 91 8.45 10.36 -1.62
CA LYS A 91 9.15 10.90 -0.45
C LYS A 91 10.66 10.77 -0.63
N VAL A 92 11.41 11.71 -0.05
CA VAL A 92 12.86 11.62 0.11
C VAL A 92 13.18 11.86 1.59
N ASN A 93 13.84 10.90 2.23
CA ASN A 93 14.10 10.90 3.67
C ASN A 93 12.85 11.26 4.49
N GLY A 94 11.72 10.59 4.20
CA GLY A 94 10.44 10.79 4.86
C GLY A 94 9.68 12.06 4.48
N SER A 95 10.33 13.05 3.89
CA SER A 95 9.68 14.29 3.44
C SER A 95 8.99 14.09 2.10
N MET A 96 7.72 14.48 2.02
CA MET A 96 6.94 14.44 0.78
C MET A 96 7.54 15.40 -0.28
N ILE A 97 7.42 15.04 -1.56
CA ILE A 97 7.75 15.93 -2.66
C ILE A 97 7.05 17.30 -2.48
N PRO A 98 7.76 18.44 -2.60
CA PRO A 98 7.13 19.75 -2.49
C PRO A 98 6.04 19.98 -3.56
N GLU A 99 4.96 20.68 -3.20
CA GLU A 99 3.87 21.00 -4.14
C GLU A 99 4.40 21.68 -5.40
N GLN A 100 5.33 22.62 -5.25
CA GLN A 100 5.93 23.32 -6.38
C GLN A 100 6.62 22.37 -7.35
N LYS A 101 7.31 21.32 -6.86
CA LYS A 101 7.95 20.31 -7.73
C LYS A 101 6.93 19.50 -8.52
N VAL A 102 5.76 19.22 -7.93
CA VAL A 102 4.64 18.57 -8.64
C VAL A 102 4.10 19.51 -9.73
N VAL A 103 3.87 20.77 -9.38
CA VAL A 103 3.38 21.80 -10.32
C VAL A 103 4.35 21.98 -11.48
N ASP A 104 5.63 22.15 -11.21
CA ASP A 104 6.68 22.36 -12.23
C ASP A 104 6.76 21.16 -13.17
N PHE A 105 6.85 19.94 -12.61
CA PHE A 105 6.94 18.73 -13.42
C PHE A 105 5.74 18.56 -14.35
N VAL A 106 4.52 18.69 -13.82
CA VAL A 106 3.33 18.54 -14.65
C VAL A 106 3.21 19.68 -15.66
N SER A 107 3.47 20.92 -15.28
CA SER A 107 3.36 22.07 -16.20
C SER A 107 4.31 21.97 -17.39
N ILE A 108 5.55 21.51 -17.15
CA ILE A 108 6.56 21.32 -18.20
C ILE A 108 6.18 20.17 -19.14
N HIS A 109 5.72 19.04 -18.59
CA HIS A 109 5.55 17.80 -19.34
C HIS A 109 4.11 17.54 -19.80
N LYS A 110 3.14 18.38 -19.40
CA LYS A 110 1.72 18.21 -19.74
C LYS A 110 1.45 18.02 -21.23
N PRO A 111 2.05 18.80 -22.17
CA PRO A 111 1.84 18.57 -23.60
C PRO A 111 2.23 17.16 -24.04
N TYR A 112 3.35 16.63 -23.52
CA TYR A 112 3.79 15.26 -23.78
C TYR A 112 2.82 14.25 -23.20
N PHE A 113 2.36 14.42 -21.96
CA PHE A 113 1.43 13.52 -21.31
C PHE A 113 0.10 13.42 -22.07
N GLU A 114 -0.42 14.55 -22.56
CA GLU A 114 -1.67 14.58 -23.34
C GLU A 114 -1.47 13.93 -24.72
N ALA A 115 -0.37 14.22 -25.41
CA ALA A 115 -0.06 13.63 -26.71
C ALA A 115 0.10 12.10 -26.64
N GLN A 116 0.79 11.59 -25.62
CA GLN A 116 0.99 10.16 -25.39
C GLN A 116 -0.16 9.48 -24.65
N ARG A 117 -1.16 10.21 -24.21
CA ARG A 117 -2.31 9.72 -23.43
C ARG A 117 -1.88 8.86 -22.23
N LEU A 118 -0.86 9.32 -21.49
CA LEU A 118 -0.31 8.58 -20.35
C LEU A 118 -1.35 8.38 -19.25
N SER A 119 -1.28 7.27 -18.55
CA SER A 119 -2.09 7.03 -17.37
C SER A 119 -1.61 7.86 -16.18
N PHE A 120 -2.50 8.08 -15.21
CA PHE A 120 -2.13 8.70 -13.93
C PHE A 120 -0.92 8.02 -13.27
N PHE A 121 -0.88 6.67 -13.33
CA PHE A 121 0.18 5.91 -12.69
C PHE A 121 1.53 6.09 -13.40
N GLU A 122 1.56 6.03 -14.73
CA GLU A 122 2.79 6.27 -15.52
C GLU A 122 3.37 7.66 -15.25
N MET A 123 2.53 8.69 -15.24
CA MET A 123 2.98 10.05 -14.90
C MET A 123 3.56 10.15 -13.49
N THR A 124 2.92 9.48 -12.52
CA THR A 124 3.36 9.51 -11.12
C THR A 124 4.70 8.78 -10.96
N VAL A 125 4.91 7.65 -11.65
CA VAL A 125 6.18 6.93 -11.67
C VAL A 125 7.28 7.77 -12.31
N GLY A 126 7.00 8.39 -13.48
CA GLY A 126 7.95 9.29 -14.15
C GLY A 126 8.34 10.49 -13.29
N MET A 127 7.37 11.09 -12.58
CA MET A 127 7.59 12.16 -11.62
C MET A 127 8.49 11.71 -10.46
N ALA A 128 8.22 10.54 -9.88
CA ALA A 128 9.01 9.99 -8.78
C ALA A 128 10.47 9.77 -9.20
N PHE A 129 10.69 9.12 -10.34
CA PHE A 129 12.05 8.84 -10.82
C PHE A 129 12.82 10.12 -11.16
N SER A 130 12.14 11.11 -11.79
CA SER A 130 12.75 12.42 -12.06
C SER A 130 13.11 13.18 -10.79
N TYR A 131 12.23 13.13 -9.78
CA TYR A 131 12.49 13.76 -8.49
C TYR A 131 13.63 13.07 -7.73
N PHE A 132 13.70 11.74 -7.71
CA PHE A 132 14.80 11.00 -7.10
C PHE A 132 16.15 11.30 -7.77
N LYS A 133 16.17 11.42 -9.10
CA LYS A 133 17.37 11.88 -9.84
C LYS A 133 17.79 13.29 -9.44
N GLN A 134 16.84 14.24 -9.36
CA GLN A 134 17.13 15.63 -8.95
C GLN A 134 17.69 15.69 -7.53
N GLU A 135 17.09 14.91 -6.63
CA GLU A 135 17.51 14.83 -5.23
C GLU A 135 18.79 14.00 -5.00
N ARG A 136 19.31 13.34 -6.05
CA ARG A 136 20.50 12.49 -5.98
C ARG A 136 20.41 11.47 -4.84
N VAL A 137 19.29 10.73 -4.80
CA VAL A 137 19.11 9.68 -3.78
C VAL A 137 20.12 8.55 -3.99
N ASP A 138 20.65 8.00 -2.89
CA ASP A 138 21.56 6.85 -2.93
C ASP A 138 20.82 5.57 -3.29
N TYR A 139 19.65 5.40 -2.67
CA TYR A 139 18.75 4.27 -2.87
C TYR A 139 17.31 4.74 -3.06
N ALA A 140 16.55 4.02 -3.88
CA ALA A 140 15.11 4.20 -3.99
C ALA A 140 14.38 2.88 -3.69
N ILE A 141 13.40 2.93 -2.81
CA ILE A 141 12.47 1.81 -2.58
C ILE A 141 11.24 2.08 -3.43
N ILE A 142 10.96 1.15 -4.36
CA ILE A 142 9.93 1.31 -5.37
C ILE A 142 8.85 0.24 -5.15
N GLU A 143 7.68 0.67 -4.70
CA GLU A 143 6.52 -0.21 -4.56
C GLU A 143 5.80 -0.38 -5.89
N VAL A 144 5.52 -1.63 -6.28
CA VAL A 144 4.66 -1.99 -7.43
C VAL A 144 3.22 -1.53 -7.17
N GLY A 145 2.61 -0.89 -8.15
CA GLY A 145 1.21 -0.47 -8.05
C GLY A 145 0.22 -1.63 -8.19
N LEU A 146 0.37 -2.45 -9.23
CA LEU A 146 -0.52 -3.57 -9.52
C LEU A 146 0.24 -4.70 -10.22
N GLY A 147 0.10 -5.92 -9.68
CA GLY A 147 0.74 -7.10 -10.28
C GLY A 147 2.26 -7.07 -10.12
N GLY A 148 2.98 -6.81 -11.18
CA GLY A 148 4.43 -6.69 -11.26
C GLY A 148 4.90 -6.65 -12.70
N ARG A 149 4.70 -7.70 -13.48
CA ARG A 149 5.23 -7.90 -14.85
C ARG A 149 4.95 -6.72 -15.79
N LEU A 150 3.74 -6.18 -15.77
CA LEU A 150 3.29 -5.07 -16.62
C LEU A 150 3.05 -3.77 -15.85
N ASP A 151 3.54 -3.70 -14.61
CA ASP A 151 3.45 -2.47 -13.82
C ASP A 151 4.42 -1.40 -14.35
N ALA A 152 4.01 -0.14 -14.38
CA ALA A 152 4.84 0.95 -14.90
C ALA A 152 6.18 1.08 -14.15
N THR A 153 6.27 0.64 -12.90
CA THR A 153 7.54 0.62 -12.16
C THR A 153 8.53 -0.42 -12.70
N ASN A 154 8.07 -1.43 -13.45
CA ASN A 154 8.89 -2.59 -13.84
C ASN A 154 9.87 -2.32 -15.01
N ILE A 155 10.06 -1.07 -15.39
CA ILE A 155 11.13 -0.65 -16.34
C ILE A 155 12.52 -0.65 -15.68
N ILE A 156 12.60 -0.72 -14.35
CA ILE A 156 13.84 -0.70 -13.57
C ILE A 156 14.53 -2.07 -13.57
N THR A 157 15.85 -2.04 -13.35
CA THR A 157 16.65 -3.19 -12.95
C THR A 157 17.12 -2.96 -11.52
N PRO A 158 16.43 -3.54 -10.52
CA PRO A 158 16.75 -3.30 -9.13
C PRO A 158 18.02 -4.06 -8.70
N ILE A 159 18.59 -3.68 -7.55
CA ILE A 159 19.66 -4.46 -6.89
C ILE A 159 19.07 -5.63 -6.09
N LEU A 160 17.77 -5.60 -5.80
CA LEU A 160 17.02 -6.63 -5.09
C LEU A 160 15.54 -6.54 -5.46
N SER A 161 14.91 -7.68 -5.73
CA SER A 161 13.45 -7.81 -5.84
C SER A 161 12.88 -8.42 -4.56
N VAL A 162 11.74 -7.89 -4.09
CA VAL A 162 11.04 -8.37 -2.90
C VAL A 162 9.58 -8.65 -3.26
N ILE A 163 9.08 -9.83 -2.91
CA ILE A 163 7.67 -10.21 -3.09
C ILE A 163 7.14 -10.59 -1.71
N THR A 164 6.28 -9.78 -1.12
CA THR A 164 5.87 -9.94 0.29
C THR A 164 5.01 -11.19 0.51
N ASN A 165 3.92 -11.32 -0.22
CA ASN A 165 3.04 -12.50 -0.18
C ASN A 165 2.12 -12.55 -1.41
N ILE A 166 1.40 -13.69 -1.56
CA ILE A 166 0.42 -13.91 -2.62
C ILE A 166 -0.95 -14.20 -2.00
N GLY A 167 -1.87 -13.27 -2.21
CA GLY A 167 -3.29 -13.41 -1.83
C GLY A 167 -4.22 -13.14 -3.02
N LEU A 168 -5.50 -13.49 -2.86
CA LEU A 168 -6.53 -13.25 -3.87
C LEU A 168 -7.00 -11.80 -3.82
N ASP A 169 -6.39 -10.93 -4.61
CA ASP A 169 -6.85 -9.57 -4.85
C ASP A 169 -6.69 -9.19 -6.32
N HIS A 170 -7.44 -8.20 -6.77
CA HIS A 170 -7.44 -7.74 -8.17
C HIS A 170 -7.61 -8.87 -9.19
N THR A 171 -8.42 -9.86 -8.87
CA THR A 171 -8.57 -11.12 -9.64
C THR A 171 -9.04 -10.91 -11.08
N GLN A 172 -9.72 -9.79 -11.37
CA GLN A 172 -10.13 -9.40 -12.72
C GLN A 172 -8.94 -9.06 -13.66
N PHE A 173 -7.73 -8.81 -13.10
CA PHE A 173 -6.53 -8.45 -13.88
C PHE A 173 -5.43 -9.49 -13.76
N LEU A 174 -5.21 -9.96 -12.54
CA LEU A 174 -4.08 -10.81 -12.21
C LEU A 174 -4.39 -12.30 -12.32
N GLY A 175 -5.68 -12.62 -12.55
CA GLY A 175 -6.18 -13.99 -12.59
C GLY A 175 -6.83 -14.43 -11.27
N THR A 176 -7.62 -15.50 -11.35
CA THR A 176 -8.52 -15.97 -10.29
C THR A 176 -7.89 -16.98 -9.32
N THR A 177 -6.60 -17.28 -9.48
CA THR A 177 -5.87 -18.25 -8.65
C THR A 177 -4.54 -17.64 -8.16
N ARG A 178 -4.06 -18.12 -7.00
CA ARG A 178 -2.75 -17.69 -6.47
C ARG A 178 -1.59 -17.94 -7.44
N PRO A 179 -1.50 -19.08 -8.16
CA PRO A 179 -0.47 -19.28 -9.18
C PRO A 179 -0.44 -18.22 -10.29
N LYS A 180 -1.61 -17.80 -10.80
CA LYS A 180 -1.67 -16.74 -11.81
C LYS A 180 -1.18 -15.40 -11.26
N ILE A 181 -1.60 -15.05 -10.05
CA ILE A 181 -1.16 -13.82 -9.36
C ILE A 181 0.34 -13.86 -9.07
N ALA A 182 0.87 -15.04 -8.67
CA ALA A 182 2.30 -15.24 -8.43
C ALA A 182 3.13 -14.98 -9.70
N ARG A 183 2.72 -15.50 -10.87
CA ARG A 183 3.40 -15.26 -12.15
C ARG A 183 3.45 -13.77 -12.53
N GLU A 184 2.36 -13.02 -12.30
CA GLU A 184 2.35 -11.58 -12.55
C GLU A 184 3.32 -10.82 -11.61
N LYS A 185 3.35 -11.20 -10.31
CA LYS A 185 4.25 -10.57 -9.36
C LYS A 185 5.72 -10.97 -9.57
N ALA A 186 5.97 -12.22 -9.91
CA ALA A 186 7.30 -12.72 -10.24
C ALA A 186 7.94 -12.03 -11.47
N GLY A 187 7.14 -11.32 -12.27
CA GLY A 187 7.63 -10.51 -13.38
C GLY A 187 8.58 -9.37 -12.98
N ILE A 188 8.76 -9.08 -11.69
CA ILE A 188 9.78 -8.15 -11.20
C ILE A 188 11.15 -8.81 -10.99
N ILE A 189 11.25 -10.13 -11.06
CA ILE A 189 12.51 -10.87 -10.94
C ILE A 189 13.33 -10.62 -12.21
N LYS A 190 14.55 -10.14 -12.07
CA LYS A 190 15.45 -9.77 -13.18
C LYS A 190 16.67 -10.68 -13.23
N ASN A 191 17.26 -10.83 -14.40
CA ASN A 191 18.43 -11.70 -14.60
C ASN A 191 19.56 -11.38 -13.62
N GLY A 192 19.98 -12.38 -12.84
CA GLY A 192 21.09 -12.27 -11.88
C GLY A 192 20.80 -11.41 -10.65
N VAL A 193 19.59 -10.85 -10.52
CA VAL A 193 19.22 -10.02 -9.37
C VAL A 193 18.62 -10.90 -8.28
N PRO A 194 19.10 -10.81 -7.01
CA PRO A 194 18.51 -11.56 -5.90
C PRO A 194 17.02 -11.28 -5.72
N VAL A 195 16.29 -12.28 -5.24
CA VAL A 195 14.86 -12.14 -4.90
C VAL A 195 14.56 -12.71 -3.52
N VAL A 196 13.79 -11.95 -2.75
CA VAL A 196 13.21 -12.40 -1.48
C VAL A 196 11.71 -12.56 -1.66
N VAL A 197 11.20 -13.74 -1.27
CA VAL A 197 9.78 -14.03 -1.17
C VAL A 197 9.41 -14.13 0.30
N GLY A 198 8.48 -13.31 0.78
CA GLY A 198 8.14 -13.20 2.20
C GLY A 198 7.50 -14.46 2.76
N GLU A 199 6.61 -15.09 1.99
CA GLU A 199 5.84 -16.27 2.38
C GLU A 199 6.13 -17.45 1.46
N LYS A 200 6.48 -18.60 2.01
CA LYS A 200 6.57 -19.86 1.28
C LYS A 200 5.20 -20.54 1.27
N ASN A 201 4.58 -20.66 0.12
CA ASN A 201 3.25 -21.21 -0.03
C ASN A 201 3.24 -22.31 -1.09
N ALA A 202 2.74 -23.50 -0.73
CA ALA A 202 2.75 -24.69 -1.59
C ALA A 202 2.06 -24.47 -2.96
N GLU A 203 1.08 -23.56 -3.04
CA GLU A 203 0.42 -23.23 -4.30
C GLU A 203 1.27 -22.36 -5.24
N THR A 204 2.32 -21.69 -4.72
CA THR A 204 3.05 -20.66 -5.47
C THR A 204 4.56 -20.81 -5.47
N GLU A 205 5.15 -21.56 -4.53
CA GLU A 205 6.60 -21.71 -4.39
C GLU A 205 7.26 -22.18 -5.69
N TYR A 206 6.72 -23.21 -6.35
CA TYR A 206 7.27 -23.75 -7.59
C TYR A 206 7.39 -22.71 -8.71
N ILE A 207 6.52 -21.67 -8.71
CA ILE A 207 6.56 -20.59 -9.72
C ILE A 207 7.77 -19.69 -9.47
N PHE A 208 8.03 -19.35 -8.21
CA PHE A 208 9.18 -18.52 -7.85
C PHE A 208 10.48 -19.27 -8.08
N ASP A 209 10.53 -20.56 -7.74
CA ASP A 209 11.68 -21.43 -7.98
C ASP A 209 11.99 -21.54 -9.48
N GLU A 210 10.97 -21.84 -10.31
CA GLU A 210 11.08 -21.92 -11.78
C GLU A 210 11.66 -20.62 -12.37
N ILE A 211 11.06 -19.46 -12.00
CA ILE A 211 11.46 -18.17 -12.54
C ILE A 211 12.82 -17.75 -12.02
N ALA A 212 13.13 -18.01 -10.75
CA ALA A 212 14.45 -17.72 -10.19
C ALA A 212 15.56 -18.51 -10.87
N ILE A 213 15.33 -19.80 -11.17
CA ILE A 213 16.25 -20.62 -11.93
C ILE A 213 16.43 -20.07 -13.35
N GLU A 214 15.32 -19.78 -14.06
CA GLU A 214 15.35 -19.19 -15.41
C GLU A 214 16.17 -17.89 -15.45
N LYS A 215 15.96 -17.02 -14.45
CA LYS A 215 16.64 -15.72 -14.34
C LYS A 215 18.01 -15.80 -13.68
N LYS A 216 18.46 -16.97 -13.26
CA LYS A 216 19.71 -17.14 -12.48
C LYS A 216 19.75 -16.22 -11.26
N SER A 217 18.61 -16.03 -10.61
CA SER A 217 18.41 -15.14 -9.47
C SER A 217 18.54 -15.92 -8.17
N PRO A 218 19.44 -15.56 -7.25
CA PRO A 218 19.42 -16.13 -5.90
C PRO A 218 18.07 -15.88 -5.23
N LEU A 219 17.44 -16.93 -4.70
CA LEU A 219 16.12 -16.88 -4.06
C LEU A 219 16.20 -17.26 -2.59
N VAL A 220 15.51 -16.49 -1.74
CA VAL A 220 15.29 -16.82 -0.33
C VAL A 220 13.82 -16.62 0.04
N TYR A 221 13.28 -17.56 0.82
CA TYR A 221 11.98 -17.43 1.49
C TYR A 221 12.19 -16.87 2.90
N ALA A 222 11.62 -15.70 3.19
CA ALA A 222 11.87 -14.97 4.42
C ALA A 222 11.34 -15.66 5.67
N GLU A 223 10.26 -16.45 5.57
CA GLU A 223 9.71 -17.21 6.71
C GLU A 223 10.68 -18.25 7.29
N THR A 224 11.71 -18.63 6.54
CA THR A 224 12.78 -19.52 7.04
C THR A 224 13.79 -18.80 7.93
N ILE A 225 13.67 -17.46 8.04
CA ILE A 225 14.58 -16.61 8.80
C ILE A 225 13.94 -16.24 10.12
N SER A 226 14.53 -16.68 11.24
CA SER A 226 14.11 -16.21 12.56
C SER A 226 14.52 -14.74 12.75
N SER A 227 13.63 -13.93 13.31
CA SER A 227 13.90 -12.53 13.61
C SER A 227 13.29 -12.13 14.94
N GLU A 228 14.13 -11.59 15.84
CA GLU A 228 13.74 -11.02 17.13
C GLU A 228 13.59 -9.49 17.06
N TYR A 229 13.78 -8.90 15.89
CA TYR A 229 13.66 -7.45 15.73
C TYR A 229 12.21 -6.99 15.93
N LEU A 230 12.08 -5.88 16.67
CA LEU A 230 10.80 -5.21 16.92
C LEU A 230 10.62 -4.04 15.98
N THR A 231 9.36 -3.65 15.76
CA THR A 231 9.00 -2.46 14.97
C THR A 231 8.02 -1.58 15.74
N ASP A 232 7.98 -0.28 15.44
CA ASP A 232 6.99 0.65 15.95
C ASP A 232 5.61 0.48 15.29
N LEU A 233 5.51 -0.28 14.21
CA LEU A 233 4.23 -0.63 13.57
C LEU A 233 3.50 -1.70 14.41
N LYS A 234 2.33 -1.35 14.93
CA LYS A 234 1.64 -2.12 15.98
C LYS A 234 0.87 -3.36 15.51
N GLY A 235 0.68 -3.57 14.21
CA GLY A 235 0.01 -4.76 13.70
C GLY A 235 0.83 -6.05 13.93
N SER A 236 0.25 -7.11 14.50
CA SER A 236 0.94 -8.40 14.70
C SER A 236 1.45 -9.00 13.38
N TYR A 237 0.72 -8.78 12.29
CA TYR A 237 1.12 -9.15 10.92
C TYR A 237 2.40 -8.43 10.44
N GLN A 238 2.85 -7.37 11.12
CA GLN A 238 4.08 -6.66 10.76
C GLN A 238 5.33 -7.49 11.01
N GLN A 239 5.25 -8.51 11.89
CA GLN A 239 6.38 -9.40 12.11
C GLN A 239 6.78 -10.17 10.83
N LEU A 240 5.81 -10.55 10.00
CA LEU A 240 6.07 -11.17 8.69
C LEU A 240 6.77 -10.18 7.73
N ASN A 241 6.38 -8.91 7.80
CA ASN A 241 7.06 -7.87 7.02
C ASN A 241 8.48 -7.61 7.53
N VAL A 242 8.70 -7.65 8.86
CA VAL A 242 10.03 -7.56 9.47
C VAL A 242 10.93 -8.69 9.00
N GLN A 243 10.46 -9.94 9.03
CA GLN A 243 11.21 -11.10 8.51
C GLN A 243 11.60 -10.88 7.03
N THR A 244 10.66 -10.39 6.21
CA THR A 244 10.92 -10.07 4.80
C THR A 244 12.00 -8.98 4.65
N VAL A 245 11.98 -7.96 5.49
CA VAL A 245 12.99 -6.89 5.52
C VAL A 245 14.35 -7.44 5.92
N ILE A 246 14.43 -8.27 6.96
CA ILE A 246 15.69 -8.87 7.42
C ILE A 246 16.30 -9.76 6.33
N ALA A 247 15.48 -10.61 5.68
CA ALA A 247 15.91 -11.40 4.53
C ALA A 247 16.44 -10.52 3.40
N ALA A 248 15.75 -9.41 3.11
CA ALA A 248 16.16 -8.46 2.08
C ALA A 248 17.49 -7.79 2.40
N LEU A 249 17.68 -7.34 3.64
CA LEU A 249 18.94 -6.71 4.08
C LEU A 249 20.12 -7.69 4.05
N GLY A 250 19.87 -8.99 4.26
CA GLY A 250 20.88 -10.04 4.17
C GLY A 250 21.53 -10.18 2.78
N PHE A 251 20.80 -9.85 1.69
CA PHE A 251 21.36 -9.82 0.33
C PHE A 251 22.08 -8.52 -0.01
N LEU A 252 21.82 -7.46 0.74
CA LEU A 252 22.35 -6.14 0.45
C LEU A 252 23.69 -5.95 1.13
N SER A 253 24.80 -6.05 0.38
CA SER A 253 26.13 -5.67 0.85
C SER A 253 26.24 -4.15 0.99
N ILE A 254 25.36 -3.55 1.79
CA ILE A 254 25.35 -2.11 2.03
C ILE A 254 26.16 -1.80 3.30
N LYS A 255 27.09 -0.87 3.18
CA LYS A 255 27.90 -0.41 4.32
C LYS A 255 27.00 0.17 5.42
N ASN A 256 27.48 0.10 6.66
CA ASN A 256 26.83 0.67 7.85
C ASN A 256 25.48 0.05 8.25
N ILE A 257 25.02 -1.04 7.62
CA ILE A 257 23.86 -1.78 8.10
C ILE A 257 24.31 -2.79 9.16
N THR A 258 24.27 -2.36 10.42
CA THR A 258 24.56 -3.19 11.59
C THR A 258 23.26 -3.64 12.26
N PRO A 259 23.27 -4.68 13.12
CA PRO A 259 22.07 -5.08 13.89
C PRO A 259 21.45 -3.91 14.69
N ASP A 260 22.25 -3.03 15.27
CA ASP A 260 21.76 -1.84 15.98
C ASP A 260 21.06 -0.84 15.04
N ILE A 261 21.63 -0.58 13.86
CA ILE A 261 21.02 0.27 12.84
C ILE A 261 19.69 -0.32 12.34
N ILE A 262 19.63 -1.64 12.13
CA ILE A 262 18.39 -2.32 11.74
C ILE A 262 17.33 -2.13 12.82
N GLN A 263 17.65 -2.42 14.09
CA GLN A 263 16.70 -2.27 15.19
C GLN A 263 16.23 -0.84 15.35
N LYS A 264 17.13 0.15 15.29
CA LYS A 264 16.77 1.57 15.35
C LYS A 264 15.88 1.98 14.17
N GLY A 265 16.21 1.54 12.96
CA GLY A 265 15.39 1.82 11.77
C GLY A 265 13.98 1.24 11.87
N LEU A 266 13.84 0.01 12.35
CA LEU A 266 12.55 -0.65 12.52
C LEU A 266 11.71 -0.04 13.66
N LEU A 267 12.33 0.48 14.72
CA LEU A 267 11.64 1.17 15.81
C LEU A 267 11.25 2.62 15.47
N ASN A 268 11.69 3.15 14.35
CA ASN A 268 11.42 4.52 13.93
C ASN A 268 10.79 4.60 12.51
N VAL A 269 10.07 3.57 12.07
CA VAL A 269 9.47 3.55 10.72
C VAL A 269 8.47 4.70 10.56
N VAL A 270 7.59 4.91 11.54
CA VAL A 270 6.61 6.00 11.50
C VAL A 270 7.30 7.36 11.53
N LEU A 271 8.28 7.55 12.40
CA LEU A 271 9.04 8.81 12.51
C LEU A 271 9.80 9.13 11.22
N ASN A 272 10.54 8.15 10.69
CA ASN A 272 11.42 8.33 9.53
C ASN A 272 10.67 8.41 8.21
N THR A 273 9.45 7.86 8.11
CA THR A 273 8.77 7.71 6.82
C THR A 273 7.34 8.22 6.78
N GLN A 274 6.78 8.61 7.94
CA GLN A 274 5.40 9.10 8.08
C GLN A 274 4.37 8.11 7.51
N LEU A 275 4.56 6.80 7.78
CA LEU A 275 3.58 5.78 7.44
C LEU A 275 2.36 5.90 8.35
N SER A 276 1.17 5.85 7.78
CA SER A 276 -0.11 5.87 8.51
C SER A 276 -1.09 4.83 7.97
N GLY A 277 -2.19 4.61 8.72
CA GLY A 277 -3.24 3.67 8.33
C GLY A 277 -2.86 2.18 8.46
N ARG A 278 -1.93 1.83 9.36
CA ARG A 278 -1.53 0.45 9.67
C ARG A 278 -1.65 0.21 11.17
N TRP A 279 -2.77 -0.39 11.60
CA TRP A 279 -3.11 -0.55 13.04
C TRP A 279 -2.86 0.74 13.83
N GLN A 280 -3.24 1.86 13.22
CA GLN A 280 -2.97 3.19 13.76
C GLN A 280 -3.91 3.51 14.91
N ILE A 281 -3.37 3.74 16.09
CA ILE A 281 -4.14 4.17 17.24
C ILE A 281 -4.41 5.67 17.11
N LEU A 282 -5.68 6.04 16.97
CA LEU A 282 -6.14 7.42 16.80
C LEU A 282 -6.57 8.06 18.14
N ASN A 283 -7.05 7.23 19.06
CA ASN A 283 -7.49 7.64 20.39
C ASN A 283 -7.34 6.47 21.37
N THR A 284 -7.24 6.75 22.66
CA THR A 284 -7.05 5.76 23.72
C THR A 284 -8.29 5.50 24.59
N SER A 285 -9.26 6.41 24.63
CA SER A 285 -10.51 6.25 25.42
C SER A 285 -11.69 7.02 24.78
N PRO A 286 -12.64 6.35 24.11
CA PRO A 286 -12.56 4.96 23.70
C PRO A 286 -11.32 4.71 22.82
N LYS A 287 -10.81 3.48 22.84
CA LYS A 287 -9.68 3.13 21.95
C LYS A 287 -10.17 3.12 20.51
N ILE A 288 -9.50 3.89 19.64
CA ILE A 288 -9.86 3.96 18.20
C ILE A 288 -8.66 3.50 17.40
N ILE A 289 -8.86 2.48 16.58
CA ILE A 289 -7.82 1.90 15.70
C ILE A 289 -8.28 2.01 14.25
N ALA A 290 -7.38 2.42 13.35
CA ALA A 290 -7.62 2.47 11.92
C ALA A 290 -6.61 1.60 11.16
N ASP A 291 -7.11 0.77 10.22
CA ASP A 291 -6.28 -0.03 9.31
C ASP A 291 -6.88 -0.10 7.90
N VAL A 292 -6.05 0.02 6.89
CA VAL A 292 -6.48 0.02 5.48
C VAL A 292 -6.70 -1.37 4.89
N GLY A 293 -6.67 -2.42 5.69
CA GLY A 293 -6.97 -3.79 5.27
C GLY A 293 -8.35 -3.88 4.58
N HIS A 294 -8.41 -4.57 3.44
CA HIS A 294 -9.58 -4.54 2.56
C HIS A 294 -9.85 -5.82 1.77
N ASN A 295 -8.96 -6.79 1.83
CA ASN A 295 -9.14 -8.12 1.23
C ASN A 295 -9.25 -9.19 2.31
N LYS A 296 -9.68 -10.39 1.91
CA LYS A 296 -9.98 -11.46 2.87
C LYS A 296 -8.79 -11.81 3.76
N GLU A 297 -7.60 -11.95 3.19
CA GLU A 297 -6.37 -12.30 3.91
C GLU A 297 -5.97 -11.17 4.90
N GLY A 298 -5.99 -9.92 4.45
CA GLY A 298 -5.69 -8.77 5.32
C GLY A 298 -6.67 -8.65 6.48
N LEU A 299 -7.98 -8.71 6.20
CA LEU A 299 -9.02 -8.62 7.23
C LEU A 299 -8.98 -9.80 8.22
N PHE A 300 -8.55 -10.99 7.78
CA PHE A 300 -8.37 -12.13 8.66
C PHE A 300 -7.29 -11.88 9.73
N PHE A 301 -6.13 -11.32 9.34
CA PHE A 301 -5.10 -10.95 10.32
C PHE A 301 -5.58 -9.86 11.28
N LEU A 302 -6.31 -8.86 10.77
CA LEU A 302 -6.87 -7.79 11.59
C LEU A 302 -7.90 -8.32 12.59
N SER A 303 -8.77 -9.23 12.16
CA SER A 303 -9.75 -9.86 13.03
C SER A 303 -9.10 -10.69 14.14
N LYS A 304 -8.03 -11.43 13.84
CA LYS A 304 -7.26 -12.16 14.87
C LYS A 304 -6.65 -11.20 15.88
N GLN A 305 -6.04 -10.13 15.44
CA GLN A 305 -5.44 -9.16 16.34
C GLN A 305 -6.47 -8.43 17.20
N LEU A 306 -7.69 -8.19 16.69
CA LEU A 306 -8.76 -7.62 17.49
C LEU A 306 -9.14 -8.50 18.69
N GLN A 307 -9.01 -9.83 18.56
CA GLN A 307 -9.28 -10.78 19.67
C GLN A 307 -8.24 -10.70 20.78
N GLU A 308 -7.06 -10.16 20.51
CA GLU A 308 -5.98 -9.94 21.49
C GLU A 308 -6.16 -8.62 22.24
N GLU A 309 -7.05 -7.72 21.76
CA GLU A 309 -7.32 -6.43 22.37
C GLU A 309 -8.33 -6.55 23.53
N SER A 310 -8.13 -5.76 24.56
CA SER A 310 -9.03 -5.69 25.71
C SER A 310 -10.06 -4.58 25.53
N PHE A 311 -11.34 -4.93 25.51
CA PHE A 311 -12.45 -3.98 25.40
C PHE A 311 -13.75 -4.54 26.01
N LYS A 312 -14.69 -3.65 26.33
CA LYS A 312 -16.02 -4.03 26.80
C LYS A 312 -16.95 -4.35 25.62
N LYS A 313 -16.95 -3.53 24.59
CA LYS A 313 -17.75 -3.68 23.37
C LYS A 313 -16.92 -3.29 22.15
N LEU A 314 -17.13 -4.02 21.05
CA LEU A 314 -16.48 -3.74 19.77
C LEU A 314 -17.46 -3.02 18.83
N HIS A 315 -17.03 -1.89 18.29
CA HIS A 315 -17.71 -1.12 17.26
C HIS A 315 -16.86 -1.14 15.99
N ILE A 316 -17.43 -1.53 14.85
CA ILE A 316 -16.70 -1.64 13.59
C ILE A 316 -17.30 -0.69 12.55
N ILE A 317 -16.48 0.23 12.07
CA ILE A 317 -16.84 1.14 10.98
C ILE A 317 -16.22 0.60 9.69
N MET A 318 -17.05 0.29 8.70
CA MET A 318 -16.59 -0.24 7.41
C MET A 318 -17.32 0.42 6.24
N GLY A 319 -16.65 0.45 5.09
CA GLY A 319 -17.23 0.83 3.81
C GLY A 319 -16.60 0.04 2.67
N PHE A 320 -17.36 -0.17 1.62
CA PHE A 320 -16.99 -1.09 0.56
C PHE A 320 -17.05 -0.44 -0.83
N VAL A 321 -16.24 -0.99 -1.74
CA VAL A 321 -16.33 -0.69 -3.16
C VAL A 321 -17.09 -1.82 -3.88
N LYS A 322 -17.69 -1.52 -5.03
CA LYS A 322 -18.39 -2.51 -5.87
C LYS A 322 -17.49 -3.71 -6.20
N GLY A 323 -18.11 -4.89 -6.37
CA GLY A 323 -17.42 -6.12 -6.74
C GLY A 323 -16.80 -6.92 -5.58
N ARG A 324 -17.06 -6.54 -4.32
CA ARG A 324 -16.65 -7.30 -3.14
C ARG A 324 -17.76 -8.25 -2.65
N LYS A 325 -17.39 -9.42 -2.14
CA LYS A 325 -18.31 -10.38 -1.50
C LYS A 325 -18.47 -10.02 -0.02
N ILE A 326 -19.34 -9.04 0.28
CA ILE A 326 -19.46 -8.42 1.61
C ILE A 326 -19.75 -9.44 2.74
N PRO A 327 -20.72 -10.37 2.60
CA PRO A 327 -20.99 -11.35 3.66
C PRO A 327 -19.74 -12.13 4.06
N SER A 328 -18.91 -12.54 3.10
CA SER A 328 -17.67 -13.30 3.37
C SER A 328 -16.57 -12.48 4.03
N LEU A 329 -16.62 -11.14 3.95
CA LEU A 329 -15.69 -10.26 4.66
C LEU A 329 -16.17 -9.99 6.08
N LEU A 330 -17.48 -9.78 6.28
CA LEU A 330 -18.07 -9.58 7.60
C LEU A 330 -17.97 -10.83 8.47
N SER A 331 -18.07 -12.06 7.87
CA SER A 331 -17.93 -13.31 8.61
C SER A 331 -16.56 -13.52 9.27
N LEU A 332 -15.58 -12.70 8.94
CA LEU A 332 -14.27 -12.72 9.61
C LEU A 332 -14.29 -12.04 11.00
N PHE A 333 -15.29 -11.23 11.28
CA PHE A 333 -15.39 -10.44 12.51
C PHE A 333 -16.46 -10.99 13.45
N PRO A 334 -16.38 -10.67 14.78
CA PRO A 334 -17.33 -11.17 15.77
C PRO A 334 -18.79 -10.80 15.46
N GLU A 335 -19.70 -11.74 15.71
CA GLU A 335 -21.13 -11.53 15.46
C GLU A 335 -21.78 -10.55 16.43
N ASP A 336 -21.27 -10.46 17.65
CA ASP A 336 -21.74 -9.60 18.74
C ASP A 336 -21.21 -8.17 18.68
N ALA A 337 -20.34 -7.85 17.71
CA ALA A 337 -19.89 -6.48 17.45
C ALA A 337 -21.02 -5.63 16.88
N SER A 338 -20.98 -4.31 17.11
CA SER A 338 -21.86 -3.34 16.45
C SER A 338 -21.21 -2.80 15.19
N TYR A 339 -21.91 -2.91 14.06
CA TYR A 339 -21.42 -2.51 12.75
C TYR A 339 -22.05 -1.21 12.28
N TYR A 340 -21.22 -0.29 11.81
CA TYR A 340 -21.58 1.01 11.27
C TYR A 340 -21.09 1.08 9.82
N LEU A 341 -21.99 0.80 8.89
CA LEU A 341 -21.65 0.62 7.49
C LEU A 341 -22.02 1.85 6.66
N SER A 342 -21.14 2.22 5.75
CA SER A 342 -21.34 3.35 4.85
C SER A 342 -20.66 3.12 3.50
N CYS A 343 -20.86 4.06 2.58
CA CYS A 343 -20.22 4.09 1.27
C CYS A 343 -19.10 5.14 1.29
N PRO A 344 -17.84 4.79 0.96
CA PRO A 344 -16.81 5.81 0.76
C PRO A 344 -17.16 6.70 -0.44
N ASN A 345 -16.87 7.99 -0.32
CA ASN A 345 -17.24 9.02 -1.32
C ASN A 345 -16.37 8.92 -2.57
N LEU A 346 -16.65 7.94 -3.43
CA LEU A 346 -16.00 7.72 -4.72
C LEU A 346 -16.94 7.03 -5.71
N GLU A 347 -16.70 7.22 -7.02
CA GLU A 347 -17.54 6.73 -8.12
C GLU A 347 -17.82 5.21 -8.05
N ARG A 348 -16.85 4.42 -7.62
CA ARG A 348 -16.99 2.96 -7.44
C ARG A 348 -17.39 2.53 -6.03
N GLY A 349 -17.73 3.45 -5.13
CA GLY A 349 -18.29 3.13 -3.82
C GLY A 349 -19.54 2.27 -3.98
N LEU A 350 -19.73 1.30 -3.07
CA LEU A 350 -20.94 0.49 -3.06
C LEU A 350 -22.07 1.30 -2.37
N PRO A 351 -23.13 1.70 -3.09
CA PRO A 351 -24.22 2.48 -2.50
C PRO A 351 -24.82 1.79 -1.29
N VAL A 352 -25.24 2.55 -0.29
CA VAL A 352 -25.77 2.03 0.98
C VAL A 352 -26.97 1.09 0.74
N LYS A 353 -27.88 1.43 -0.19
CA LYS A 353 -29.02 0.56 -0.54
C LYS A 353 -28.61 -0.79 -1.11
N GLU A 354 -27.55 -0.82 -1.94
CA GLU A 354 -27.01 -2.09 -2.47
C GLU A 354 -26.33 -2.90 -1.36
N LEU A 355 -25.68 -2.21 -0.40
CA LEU A 355 -25.06 -2.82 0.77
C LEU A 355 -26.11 -3.45 1.68
N GLU A 356 -27.21 -2.74 2.00
CA GLU A 356 -28.35 -3.25 2.76
C GLU A 356 -28.93 -4.51 2.09
N ASN A 357 -29.20 -4.46 0.79
CA ASN A 357 -29.73 -5.60 0.05
C ASN A 357 -28.80 -6.82 0.09
N SER A 358 -27.49 -6.60 0.05
CA SER A 358 -26.50 -7.69 0.12
C SER A 358 -26.40 -8.36 1.49
N LEU A 359 -26.96 -7.74 2.52
CA LEU A 359 -26.88 -8.16 3.94
C LEU A 359 -28.28 -8.40 4.57
N ILE A 360 -29.33 -8.54 3.76
CA ILE A 360 -30.72 -8.71 4.25
C ILE A 360 -30.92 -9.92 5.15
N SER A 361 -30.13 -10.98 4.96
CA SER A 361 -30.15 -12.20 5.79
C SER A 361 -29.16 -12.16 6.95
N GLU A 362 -28.41 -11.08 7.14
CA GLU A 362 -27.38 -10.95 8.17
C GLU A 362 -28.04 -10.70 9.53
N LYS A 363 -27.58 -11.44 10.57
CA LYS A 363 -28.12 -11.34 11.92
C LYS A 363 -27.36 -10.39 12.84
N ARG A 364 -26.24 -9.84 12.37
CA ARG A 364 -25.43 -8.88 13.13
C ARG A 364 -26.16 -7.57 13.39
N SER A 365 -25.75 -6.87 14.45
CA SER A 365 -26.25 -5.51 14.72
C SER A 365 -25.62 -4.52 13.74
N ILE A 366 -26.31 -4.24 12.64
CA ILE A 366 -25.82 -3.36 11.56
C ILE A 366 -26.65 -2.08 11.50
N GLN A 367 -25.97 -0.95 11.45
CA GLN A 367 -26.53 0.37 11.19
C GLN A 367 -25.91 0.95 9.91
N TYR A 368 -26.72 1.58 9.08
CA TYR A 368 -26.30 2.12 7.78
C TYR A 368 -26.32 3.65 7.81
N TYR A 369 -25.33 4.27 7.20
CA TYR A 369 -25.17 5.72 7.20
C TYR A 369 -24.83 6.25 5.82
N ASP A 370 -25.33 7.45 5.49
CA ASP A 370 -25.11 8.10 4.19
C ASP A 370 -23.65 8.55 3.98
N SER A 371 -22.87 8.71 5.07
CA SER A 371 -21.46 9.04 5.01
C SER A 371 -20.65 8.39 6.14
N LEU A 372 -19.36 8.22 5.91
CA LEU A 372 -18.43 7.68 6.91
C LEU A 372 -18.28 8.64 8.12
N SER A 373 -18.40 9.95 7.92
CA SER A 373 -18.39 10.91 9.02
C SER A 373 -19.60 10.74 9.94
N LEU A 374 -20.80 10.55 9.38
CA LEU A 374 -22.01 10.27 10.16
C LEU A 374 -21.91 8.93 10.91
N ALA A 375 -21.38 7.89 10.25
CA ALA A 375 -21.11 6.60 10.89
C ALA A 375 -20.14 6.76 12.08
N TYR A 376 -19.07 7.53 11.90
CA TYR A 376 -18.07 7.79 12.95
C TYR A 376 -18.67 8.57 14.13
N GLU A 377 -19.42 9.63 13.87
CA GLU A 377 -20.09 10.42 14.93
C GLU A 377 -21.11 9.59 15.71
N ALA A 378 -21.92 8.78 15.01
CA ALA A 378 -22.88 7.88 15.64
C ALA A 378 -22.18 6.83 16.53
N THR A 379 -21.04 6.30 16.06
CA THR A 379 -20.24 5.36 16.83
C THR A 379 -19.69 6.01 18.09
N LEU A 380 -19.16 7.23 18.00
CA LEU A 380 -18.64 7.97 19.18
C LEU A 380 -19.73 8.25 20.23
N LYS A 381 -20.97 8.54 19.81
CA LYS A 381 -22.10 8.75 20.73
C LYS A 381 -22.52 7.49 21.47
N GLN A 382 -22.27 6.31 20.88
CA GLN A 382 -22.67 5.03 21.48
C GLN A 382 -21.53 4.35 22.26
N ALA A 383 -20.28 4.64 21.93
CA ALA A 383 -19.12 4.00 22.54
C ALA A 383 -18.81 4.56 23.92
N GLY A 384 -18.65 3.69 24.88
CA GLY A 384 -18.14 4.02 26.21
C GLY A 384 -16.60 4.05 26.24
N GLY A 385 -16.02 4.68 27.26
CA GLY A 385 -14.56 4.84 27.38
C GLY A 385 -13.74 3.54 27.42
N LYS A 386 -14.38 2.39 27.70
CA LYS A 386 -13.74 1.06 27.68
C LYS A 386 -14.03 0.26 26.43
N ASP A 387 -14.68 0.86 25.42
CA ASP A 387 -15.01 0.21 24.17
C ASP A 387 -13.89 0.39 23.15
N LEU A 388 -13.89 -0.45 22.13
CA LEU A 388 -12.97 -0.37 20.98
C LEU A 388 -13.77 0.03 19.73
N ILE A 389 -13.31 1.06 19.04
CA ILE A 389 -13.78 1.43 17.70
C ILE A 389 -12.73 1.03 16.70
N PHE A 390 -13.08 0.16 15.77
CA PHE A 390 -12.21 -0.31 14.70
C PHE A 390 -12.69 0.19 13.33
N ILE A 391 -11.79 0.88 12.60
CA ILE A 391 -12.06 1.49 11.31
C ILE A 391 -11.28 0.74 10.24
N CYS A 392 -11.97 0.09 9.30
CA CYS A 392 -11.32 -0.69 8.24
C CYS A 392 -12.18 -0.82 6.97
N GLY A 393 -11.77 -1.71 6.04
CA GLY A 393 -12.51 -2.06 4.83
C GLY A 393 -11.95 -1.45 3.55
N SER A 394 -11.25 -0.34 3.60
CA SER A 394 -10.45 0.17 2.48
C SER A 394 -9.57 1.36 2.88
N THR A 395 -8.57 1.65 2.05
CA THR A 395 -7.78 2.90 2.15
C THR A 395 -8.70 4.14 2.12
N PHE A 396 -9.79 4.11 1.35
CA PHE A 396 -10.71 5.24 1.21
C PHE A 396 -11.51 5.50 2.49
N VAL A 397 -11.93 4.45 3.18
CA VAL A 397 -12.65 4.56 4.46
C VAL A 397 -11.77 5.25 5.49
N VAL A 398 -10.54 4.76 5.65
CA VAL A 398 -9.58 5.32 6.61
C VAL A 398 -9.22 6.76 6.22
N ALA A 399 -8.96 7.02 4.93
CA ALA A 399 -8.63 8.35 4.44
C ALA A 399 -9.75 9.37 4.72
N GLU A 400 -11.01 9.01 4.46
CA GLU A 400 -12.15 9.91 4.66
C GLU A 400 -12.35 10.26 6.14
N ILE A 401 -12.23 9.26 7.03
CA ILE A 401 -12.33 9.50 8.48
C ILE A 401 -11.14 10.32 8.99
N LEU A 402 -9.93 10.04 8.56
CA LEU A 402 -8.76 10.84 8.95
C LEU A 402 -8.86 12.28 8.43
N SER A 403 -9.37 12.47 7.20
CA SER A 403 -9.63 13.81 6.66
C SER A 403 -10.67 14.56 7.51
N TYR A 404 -11.73 13.88 7.93
CA TYR A 404 -12.74 14.45 8.82
C TYR A 404 -12.14 14.88 10.16
N LEU A 405 -11.35 14.00 10.79
CA LEU A 405 -10.68 14.29 12.07
C LEU A 405 -9.71 15.47 11.98
N ASN A 406 -8.98 15.59 10.87
CA ASN A 406 -8.06 16.71 10.68
C ASN A 406 -8.79 18.05 10.52
N LYS A 407 -9.98 18.05 9.90
CA LYS A 407 -10.81 19.26 9.76
C LYS A 407 -11.49 19.66 11.08
N SER A 408 -11.78 18.69 11.95
CA SER A 408 -12.46 18.95 13.22
C SER A 408 -11.51 19.44 14.33
N LYS A 409 -10.19 19.47 14.07
CA LYS A 409 -9.19 20.02 14.99
C LYS A 409 -8.93 21.52 14.81
N PHE A 410 -9.56 22.13 13.81
CA PHE A 410 -9.55 23.58 13.54
C PHE A 410 -10.98 24.15 13.64
#